data_c1cc72279bbe9eed010e5a163581b4e7
#
_entry.id   c1cc72279bbe9eed010e5a163581b4e7
#
_cell.length_a   1.000
_cell.length_b   1.000
_cell.length_c   1.000
_cell.angle_alpha   90.00
_cell.angle_beta   90.00
_cell.angle_gamma   90.00
#
_symmetry.space_group_name_H-M   'P 1'
#
loop_
_entity.id
_entity.type
_entity.pdbx_description
1 polymer ?
#
loop_
_entity_poly.entity_id
_entity_poly.type
_entity_poly.pdbx_seq_one_letter_code
_entity_poly.pdbx_strand_id
1 'polypeptide(L)'
;MDKQTLRKLLWGEFTLKRMIRSLIFIYLCLCLYLFFFADRKIFLPQPSSYEDSSAILKLTTDDQIQLSAVYLPNPASDYTILYTHGNAEDLGDIQPVLQRLQEIGFSVFAYDYRGYGTSQGTPSERHAYRDIDTAYNYLIEQLQVPTRRIIAYGRSVGGGSAVDLAARQPLAGLIMESSFITAFRVVIPFPILPFDKFPNIDKIKNVNCPVLVIHGKADEVIPFWHGQQLWAAANEPKQALWVEDAGHNDLMWVAGEQYAQALQNFARLVETHQK
;
A
#
# COMPACT_ATOMS: atom_id res chain seq x y z
N MET A 1 -45.47 -30.77 27.10
CA MET A 1 -45.01 -29.39 26.91
C MET A 1 -45.49 -28.94 25.53
N ASP A 2 -46.32 -27.90 25.48
CA ASP A 2 -46.91 -27.43 24.23
C ASP A 2 -45.84 -26.84 23.30
N LYS A 3 -46.00 -27.05 21.98
CA LYS A 3 -45.11 -26.51 20.94
C LYS A 3 -44.89 -24.99 21.05
N GLN A 4 -45.89 -24.25 21.54
CA GLN A 4 -45.77 -22.81 21.78
C GLN A 4 -44.87 -22.50 22.96
N THR A 5 -44.89 -23.27 24.04
CA THR A 5 -44.05 -23.13 25.22
C THR A 5 -42.60 -23.50 24.87
N LEU A 6 -42.40 -24.55 24.08
CA LEU A 6 -41.06 -24.95 23.59
C LEU A 6 -40.47 -23.88 22.66
N ARG A 7 -41.28 -23.31 21.79
CA ARG A 7 -40.91 -22.23 20.89
C ARG A 7 -40.55 -20.94 21.65
N LYS A 8 -41.31 -20.59 22.68
CA LYS A 8 -41.02 -19.44 23.58
C LYS A 8 -39.74 -19.68 24.38
N LEU A 9 -39.45 -20.90 24.81
CA LEU A 9 -38.25 -21.25 25.56
C LEU A 9 -36.98 -21.23 24.69
N LEU A 10 -37.09 -21.71 23.44
CA LEU A 10 -35.97 -21.78 22.51
C LEU A 10 -35.71 -20.46 21.77
N TRP A 11 -36.78 -19.75 21.39
CA TRP A 11 -36.67 -18.53 20.54
C TRP A 11 -37.03 -17.24 21.28
N GLY A 12 -37.67 -17.35 22.49
CA GLY A 12 -38.16 -16.22 23.25
C GLY A 12 -39.24 -15.41 22.50
N GLU A 13 -39.72 -14.34 23.12
CA GLU A 13 -40.65 -13.42 22.43
C GLU A 13 -39.86 -12.48 21.51
N PHE A 14 -40.28 -12.37 20.24
CA PHE A 14 -39.71 -11.47 19.25
C PHE A 14 -40.20 -10.05 19.53
N THR A 15 -39.47 -9.31 20.33
CA THR A 15 -39.72 -7.90 20.60
C THR A 15 -38.70 -7.01 19.86
N LEU A 16 -39.15 -5.82 19.42
CA LEU A 16 -38.30 -4.83 18.78
C LEU A 16 -37.06 -4.54 19.63
N LYS A 17 -37.21 -4.44 20.96
CA LYS A 17 -36.10 -4.23 21.90
C LYS A 17 -35.08 -5.35 21.88
N ARG A 18 -35.52 -6.60 21.77
CA ARG A 18 -34.63 -7.77 21.67
C ARG A 18 -33.90 -7.77 20.33
N MET A 19 -34.59 -7.48 19.23
CA MET A 19 -34.00 -7.35 17.91
C MET A 19 -32.88 -6.30 17.89
N ILE A 20 -33.16 -5.10 18.40
CA ILE A 20 -32.17 -4.02 18.47
C ILE A 20 -30.93 -4.44 19.31
N ARG A 21 -31.16 -5.05 20.48
CA ARG A 21 -30.04 -5.54 21.32
C ARG A 21 -29.20 -6.60 20.60
N SER A 22 -29.84 -7.52 19.87
CA SER A 22 -29.13 -8.54 19.10
C SER A 22 -28.33 -7.93 17.96
N LEU A 23 -28.85 -6.94 17.24
CA LEU A 23 -28.15 -6.23 16.17
C LEU A 23 -26.93 -5.46 16.73
N ILE A 24 -27.10 -4.77 17.86
CA ILE A 24 -25.99 -4.08 18.55
C ILE A 24 -24.92 -5.10 18.96
N PHE A 25 -25.32 -6.22 19.56
CA PHE A 25 -24.37 -7.26 19.97
C PHE A 25 -23.59 -7.85 18.77
N ILE A 26 -24.29 -8.20 17.68
CA ILE A 26 -23.66 -8.68 16.45
C ILE A 26 -22.69 -7.64 15.88
N TYR A 27 -23.10 -6.37 15.85
CA TYR A 27 -22.22 -5.29 15.39
C TYR A 27 -20.96 -5.15 16.25
N LEU A 28 -21.10 -5.20 17.58
CA LEU A 28 -19.94 -5.15 18.48
C LEU A 28 -19.02 -6.36 18.29
N CYS A 29 -19.57 -7.56 18.13
CA CYS A 29 -18.78 -8.76 17.83
C CYS A 29 -18.04 -8.64 16.49
N LEU A 30 -18.69 -8.08 15.46
CA LEU A 30 -18.05 -7.81 14.16
C LEU A 30 -16.93 -6.77 14.31
N CYS A 31 -17.16 -5.68 15.04
CA CYS A 31 -16.11 -4.69 15.31
C CYS A 31 -14.91 -5.31 16.02
N LEU A 32 -15.14 -6.10 17.07
CA LEU A 32 -14.05 -6.80 17.80
C LEU A 32 -13.32 -7.79 16.88
N TYR A 33 -14.04 -8.57 16.11
CA TYR A 33 -13.42 -9.51 15.16
C TYR A 33 -12.52 -8.78 14.17
N LEU A 34 -13.02 -7.74 13.51
CA LEU A 34 -12.24 -6.98 12.55
C LEU A 34 -11.07 -6.23 13.20
N PHE A 35 -11.25 -5.70 14.41
CA PHE A 35 -10.18 -5.04 15.15
C PHE A 35 -8.96 -5.96 15.37
N PHE A 36 -9.18 -7.22 15.74
CA PHE A 36 -8.11 -8.17 16.02
C PHE A 36 -7.60 -8.93 14.79
N PHE A 37 -8.43 -9.12 13.78
CA PHE A 37 -8.12 -10.02 12.65
C PHE A 37 -8.05 -9.33 11.29
N ALA A 38 -8.24 -8.01 11.20
CA ALA A 38 -8.20 -7.30 9.92
C ALA A 38 -6.86 -7.47 9.20
N ASP A 39 -5.73 -7.40 9.91
CA ASP A 39 -4.42 -7.54 9.30
C ASP A 39 -4.27 -8.87 8.57
N ARG A 40 -4.79 -9.97 9.14
CA ARG A 40 -4.79 -11.30 8.49
C ARG A 40 -5.70 -11.40 7.26
N LYS A 41 -6.59 -10.43 7.06
CA LYS A 41 -7.47 -10.35 5.88
C LYS A 41 -6.92 -9.40 4.83
N ILE A 42 -6.16 -8.40 5.27
CA ILE A 42 -5.51 -7.43 4.39
C ILE A 42 -4.24 -8.04 3.79
N PHE A 43 -3.39 -8.69 4.60
CA PHE A 43 -2.14 -9.27 4.16
C PHE A 43 -2.31 -10.76 3.84
N LEU A 44 -1.94 -11.15 2.63
CA LEU A 44 -2.09 -12.51 2.10
C LEU A 44 -0.75 -13.01 1.54
N PRO A 45 0.29 -13.20 2.39
CA PRO A 45 1.57 -13.70 1.92
C PRO A 45 1.40 -15.07 1.25
N GLN A 46 2.02 -15.22 0.09
CA GLN A 46 2.09 -16.47 -0.66
C GLN A 46 3.41 -17.20 -0.35
N PRO A 47 3.54 -18.48 -0.69
CA PRO A 47 4.84 -19.14 -0.70
C PRO A 47 5.82 -18.33 -1.53
N SER A 48 7.08 -18.18 -1.07
CA SER A 48 8.09 -17.39 -1.78
C SER A 48 8.26 -17.85 -3.22
N SER A 49 8.25 -16.88 -4.14
CA SER A 49 8.50 -17.10 -5.58
C SER A 49 10.00 -17.14 -5.93
N TYR A 50 10.87 -16.87 -4.96
CA TYR A 50 12.33 -16.84 -5.13
C TYR A 50 13.04 -17.46 -3.93
N GLU A 51 14.33 -17.75 -4.10
CA GLU A 51 15.24 -18.21 -3.05
C GLU A 51 16.28 -17.14 -2.71
N ASP A 52 16.81 -17.19 -1.50
CA ASP A 52 17.90 -16.29 -1.10
C ASP A 52 19.13 -16.54 -1.95
N SER A 53 19.73 -15.44 -2.43
CA SER A 53 20.94 -15.43 -3.23
C SER A 53 21.81 -14.24 -2.83
N SER A 54 22.98 -14.11 -3.41
CA SER A 54 23.86 -12.94 -3.21
C SER A 54 23.26 -11.62 -3.70
N ALA A 55 22.19 -11.66 -4.50
CA ALA A 55 21.46 -10.49 -4.96
C ALA A 55 20.41 -10.01 -3.95
N ILE A 56 20.04 -10.85 -2.98
CA ILE A 56 19.07 -10.50 -1.93
C ILE A 56 19.80 -9.88 -0.73
N LEU A 57 19.49 -8.63 -0.47
CA LEU A 57 19.96 -7.91 0.72
C LEU A 57 19.10 -8.32 1.92
N LYS A 58 19.70 -8.39 3.10
CA LYS A 58 18.99 -8.61 4.36
C LYS A 58 19.05 -7.35 5.21
N LEU A 59 17.89 -6.75 5.46
CA LEU A 59 17.74 -5.57 6.29
C LEU A 59 17.32 -6.02 7.68
N THR A 60 17.95 -5.50 8.71
CA THR A 60 17.57 -5.78 10.10
C THR A 60 16.72 -4.65 10.64
N THR A 61 15.47 -4.97 11.01
CA THR A 61 14.57 -4.01 11.65
C THR A 61 15.01 -3.72 13.10
N ASP A 62 14.47 -2.65 13.70
CA ASP A 62 14.72 -2.28 15.10
C ASP A 62 14.32 -3.39 16.11
N ASP A 63 13.34 -4.24 15.75
CA ASP A 63 12.92 -5.41 16.52
C ASP A 63 13.58 -6.74 16.06
N GLN A 64 14.73 -6.64 15.37
CA GLN A 64 15.60 -7.77 14.98
C GLN A 64 14.95 -8.76 13.98
N ILE A 65 13.98 -8.31 13.19
CA ILE A 65 13.41 -9.09 12.08
C ILE A 65 14.25 -8.85 10.82
N GLN A 66 14.53 -9.92 10.06
CA GLN A 66 15.22 -9.83 8.78
C GLN A 66 14.22 -9.64 7.66
N LEU A 67 14.34 -8.54 6.91
CA LEU A 67 13.60 -8.29 5.68
C LEU A 67 14.49 -8.54 4.47
N SER A 68 13.92 -9.08 3.41
CA SER A 68 14.58 -9.26 2.12
C SER A 68 14.38 -8.02 1.26
N ALA A 69 15.42 -7.61 0.56
CA ALA A 69 15.39 -6.47 -0.33
C ALA A 69 16.26 -6.70 -1.57
N VAL A 70 16.01 -5.92 -2.62
CA VAL A 70 16.83 -5.87 -3.82
C VAL A 70 17.14 -4.42 -4.17
N TYR A 71 18.31 -4.19 -4.74
CA TYR A 71 18.70 -2.88 -5.26
C TYR A 71 19.17 -3.01 -6.70
N LEU A 72 18.50 -2.30 -7.61
CA LEU A 72 18.84 -2.18 -9.02
C LEU A 72 19.39 -0.76 -9.27
N PRO A 73 20.71 -0.56 -9.15
CA PRO A 73 21.29 0.76 -9.38
C PRO A 73 21.23 1.15 -10.85
N ASN A 74 20.98 2.42 -11.11
CA ASN A 74 21.16 3.06 -12.40
C ASN A 74 22.07 4.28 -12.22
N PRO A 75 23.36 4.21 -12.60
CA PRO A 75 24.30 5.31 -12.38
C PRO A 75 23.94 6.61 -13.09
N ALA A 76 23.07 6.55 -14.12
CA ALA A 76 22.60 7.73 -14.84
C ALA A 76 21.36 8.37 -14.19
N SER A 77 20.82 7.76 -13.13
CA SER A 77 19.58 8.22 -12.48
C SER A 77 19.86 9.27 -11.41
N ASP A 78 19.06 10.32 -11.41
CA ASP A 78 19.04 11.32 -10.34
C ASP A 78 18.19 10.85 -9.14
N TYR A 79 17.27 9.90 -9.33
CA TYR A 79 16.32 9.47 -8.31
C TYR A 79 16.34 7.96 -8.08
N THR A 80 16.14 7.57 -6.83
CA THR A 80 15.94 6.19 -6.41
C THR A 80 14.47 5.99 -6.00
N ILE A 81 13.78 5.08 -6.67
CA ILE A 81 12.45 4.64 -6.27
C ILE A 81 12.60 3.66 -5.10
N LEU A 82 11.97 3.98 -3.96
CA LEU A 82 11.70 3.03 -2.88
C LEU A 82 10.34 2.40 -3.16
N TYR A 83 10.37 1.20 -3.76
CA TYR A 83 9.19 0.50 -4.21
C TYR A 83 8.62 -0.40 -3.13
N THR A 84 7.33 -0.23 -2.87
CA THR A 84 6.56 -1.02 -1.92
C THR A 84 5.45 -1.75 -2.68
N HIS A 85 5.56 -3.08 -2.74
CA HIS A 85 4.75 -3.93 -3.59
C HIS A 85 3.29 -4.08 -3.11
N GLY A 86 2.45 -4.66 -3.95
CA GLY A 86 1.07 -4.99 -3.66
C GLY A 86 0.90 -6.21 -2.76
N ASN A 87 -0.36 -6.61 -2.56
CA ASN A 87 -0.67 -7.79 -1.79
C ASN A 87 -0.46 -9.07 -2.62
N ALA A 88 -0.17 -10.18 -1.95
CA ALA A 88 -0.01 -11.51 -2.54
C ALA A 88 1.09 -11.62 -3.62
N GLU A 89 2.08 -10.71 -3.61
CA GLU A 89 3.26 -10.75 -4.48
C GLU A 89 4.52 -10.52 -3.63
N ASP A 90 5.68 -10.95 -4.14
CA ASP A 90 6.99 -10.76 -3.50
C ASP A 90 8.04 -10.25 -4.49
N LEU A 91 9.29 -10.11 -4.05
CA LEU A 91 10.39 -9.60 -4.89
C LEU A 91 10.61 -10.38 -6.18
N GLY A 92 10.34 -11.68 -6.19
CA GLY A 92 10.46 -12.50 -7.40
C GLY A 92 9.35 -12.17 -8.40
N ASP A 93 8.10 -12.07 -7.94
CA ASP A 93 6.95 -11.76 -8.77
C ASP A 93 7.05 -10.39 -9.42
N ILE A 94 7.56 -9.38 -8.68
CA ILE A 94 7.66 -8.00 -9.16
C ILE A 94 8.93 -7.68 -9.95
N GLN A 95 9.83 -8.65 -10.13
CA GLN A 95 11.09 -8.41 -10.85
C GLN A 95 10.91 -7.72 -12.21
N PRO A 96 9.94 -8.10 -13.07
CA PRO A 96 9.69 -7.42 -14.36
C PRO A 96 9.33 -5.93 -14.17
N VAL A 97 8.56 -5.61 -13.12
CA VAL A 97 8.18 -4.23 -12.77
C VAL A 97 9.42 -3.42 -12.37
N LEU A 98 10.26 -3.97 -11.50
CA LEU A 98 11.49 -3.31 -11.04
C LEU A 98 12.45 -3.05 -12.19
N GLN A 99 12.63 -4.02 -13.10
CA GLN A 99 13.43 -3.88 -14.31
C GLN A 99 12.88 -2.78 -15.22
N ARG A 100 11.57 -2.76 -15.42
CA ARG A 100 10.93 -1.71 -16.23
C ARG A 100 11.13 -0.31 -15.67
N LEU A 101 11.03 -0.14 -14.34
CA LEU A 101 11.32 1.14 -13.68
C LEU A 101 12.80 1.56 -13.86
N GLN A 102 13.72 0.60 -13.80
CA GLN A 102 15.15 0.86 -14.07
C GLN A 102 15.39 1.27 -15.54
N GLU A 103 14.74 0.61 -16.50
CA GLU A 103 14.80 0.96 -17.94
C GLU A 103 14.24 2.36 -18.23
N ILE A 104 13.19 2.79 -17.52
CA ILE A 104 12.62 4.14 -17.61
C ILE A 104 13.61 5.21 -17.14
N GLY A 105 14.60 4.84 -16.31
CA GLY A 105 15.69 5.74 -15.92
C GLY A 105 15.87 5.91 -14.41
N PHE A 106 15.27 5.08 -13.56
CA PHE A 106 15.40 5.18 -12.10
C PHE A 106 16.38 4.15 -11.54
N SER A 107 17.03 4.46 -10.43
CA SER A 107 17.51 3.41 -9.51
C SER A 107 16.29 2.88 -8.75
N VAL A 108 16.25 1.57 -8.44
CA VAL A 108 15.09 0.96 -7.80
C VAL A 108 15.54 0.16 -6.58
N PHE A 109 14.97 0.43 -5.44
CA PHE A 109 15.11 -0.33 -4.22
C PHE A 109 13.74 -0.87 -3.82
N ALA A 110 13.62 -2.18 -3.67
CA ALA A 110 12.39 -2.84 -3.26
C ALA A 110 12.66 -3.79 -2.09
N TYR A 111 11.65 -4.04 -1.28
CA TYR A 111 11.74 -4.94 -0.14
C TYR A 111 10.44 -5.73 0.02
N ASP A 112 10.54 -6.93 0.58
CA ASP A 112 9.39 -7.70 1.04
C ASP A 112 9.01 -7.30 2.45
N TYR A 113 7.71 -7.09 2.69
CA TYR A 113 7.20 -6.96 4.06
C TYR A 113 7.57 -8.18 4.88
N ARG A 114 7.63 -8.03 6.19
CA ARG A 114 7.75 -9.20 7.05
C ARG A 114 6.65 -10.24 6.74
N GLY A 115 7.07 -11.51 6.64
CA GLY A 115 6.22 -12.63 6.29
C GLY A 115 5.97 -12.84 4.79
N TYR A 116 6.50 -11.98 3.91
CA TYR A 116 6.48 -12.14 2.46
C TYR A 116 7.83 -12.61 1.94
N GLY A 117 7.83 -13.32 0.81
CA GLY A 117 9.05 -13.87 0.21
C GLY A 117 9.90 -14.61 1.23
N THR A 118 11.17 -14.21 1.35
CA THR A 118 12.11 -14.75 2.36
C THR A 118 12.28 -13.83 3.58
N SER A 119 11.41 -12.83 3.77
CA SER A 119 11.36 -11.99 4.96
C SER A 119 10.77 -12.73 6.16
N GLN A 120 11.34 -12.52 7.33
CA GLN A 120 10.87 -13.11 8.57
C GLN A 120 9.61 -12.39 9.13
N GLY A 121 8.97 -12.98 10.12
CA GLY A 121 7.92 -12.35 10.93
C GLY A 121 6.51 -12.51 10.38
N THR A 122 5.60 -11.61 10.79
CA THR A 122 4.18 -11.64 10.42
C THR A 122 3.73 -10.23 10.07
N PRO A 123 3.04 -10.03 8.94
CA PRO A 123 2.64 -8.71 8.49
C PRO A 123 1.47 -8.14 9.31
N SER A 124 1.46 -6.83 9.44
CA SER A 124 0.35 -6.03 9.95
C SER A 124 0.52 -4.59 9.46
N GLU A 125 -0.52 -3.77 9.54
CA GLU A 125 -0.41 -2.35 9.19
C GLU A 125 0.75 -1.67 9.94
N ARG A 126 0.83 -1.85 11.27
CA ARG A 126 1.92 -1.29 12.08
C ARG A 126 3.29 -1.76 11.65
N HIS A 127 3.41 -3.03 11.29
CA HIS A 127 4.67 -3.60 10.85
C HIS A 127 5.05 -3.11 9.45
N ALA A 128 4.09 -2.94 8.54
CA ALA A 128 4.36 -2.40 7.21
C ALA A 128 4.95 -0.98 7.27
N TYR A 129 4.52 -0.14 8.23
CA TYR A 129 5.13 1.18 8.47
C TYR A 129 6.57 1.08 8.99
N ARG A 130 6.87 0.13 9.88
CA ARG A 130 8.25 -0.10 10.39
C ARG A 130 9.15 -0.71 9.33
N ASP A 131 8.60 -1.55 8.47
CA ASP A 131 9.37 -2.20 7.41
C ASP A 131 9.81 -1.18 6.35
N ILE A 132 8.94 -0.24 5.95
CA ILE A 132 9.33 0.83 5.03
C ILE A 132 10.32 1.80 5.69
N ASP A 133 10.19 2.09 6.98
CA ASP A 133 11.17 2.90 7.73
C ASP A 133 12.55 2.22 7.71
N THR A 134 12.62 0.91 7.88
CA THR A 134 13.87 0.14 7.80
C THR A 134 14.50 0.24 6.40
N ALA A 135 13.70 0.08 5.34
CA ALA A 135 14.14 0.19 3.96
C ALA A 135 14.62 1.62 3.62
N TYR A 136 13.90 2.64 4.09
CA TYR A 136 14.27 4.04 3.94
C TYR A 136 15.58 4.37 4.65
N ASN A 137 15.75 3.94 5.90
CA ASN A 137 16.99 4.14 6.65
C ASN A 137 18.18 3.43 6.00
N TYR A 138 17.99 2.23 5.45
CA TYR A 138 19.03 1.52 4.71
C TYR A 138 19.48 2.30 3.47
N LEU A 139 18.55 2.89 2.72
CA LEU A 139 18.91 3.76 1.58
C LEU A 139 19.79 4.94 2.01
N ILE A 140 19.46 5.59 3.11
CA ILE A 140 20.19 6.78 3.59
C ILE A 140 21.52 6.40 4.23
N GLU A 141 21.54 5.43 5.13
CA GLU A 141 22.67 5.13 5.97
C GLU A 141 23.69 4.21 5.29
N GLN A 142 23.24 3.20 4.56
CA GLN A 142 24.10 2.22 3.94
C GLN A 142 24.41 2.55 2.47
N LEU A 143 23.39 2.96 1.69
CA LEU A 143 23.57 3.30 0.29
C LEU A 143 23.86 4.79 0.06
N GLN A 144 23.84 5.61 1.10
CA GLN A 144 24.15 7.05 1.08
C GLN A 144 23.28 7.85 0.08
N VAL A 145 22.04 7.39 -0.17
CA VAL A 145 21.10 8.09 -1.06
C VAL A 145 20.53 9.30 -0.33
N PRO A 146 20.72 10.53 -0.84
CA PRO A 146 20.14 11.71 -0.22
C PRO A 146 18.60 11.63 -0.17
N THR A 147 17.98 12.04 0.93
CA THR A 147 16.51 11.98 1.11
C THR A 147 15.74 12.67 -0.03
N ARG A 148 16.27 13.82 -0.51
CA ARG A 148 15.74 14.57 -1.66
C ARG A 148 15.86 13.84 -3.02
N ARG A 149 16.49 12.67 -3.06
CA ARG A 149 16.59 11.80 -4.25
C ARG A 149 15.78 10.51 -4.12
N ILE A 150 15.06 10.32 -3.00
CA ILE A 150 14.22 9.15 -2.76
C ILE A 150 12.77 9.49 -3.13
N ILE A 151 12.20 8.73 -4.07
CA ILE A 151 10.77 8.76 -4.41
C ILE A 151 10.12 7.52 -3.80
N ALA A 152 9.21 7.72 -2.83
CA ALA A 152 8.44 6.60 -2.32
C ALA A 152 7.39 6.19 -3.36
N TYR A 153 7.34 4.90 -3.65
CA TYR A 153 6.41 4.33 -4.61
C TYR A 153 5.61 3.22 -3.95
N GLY A 154 4.29 3.36 -3.86
CA GLY A 154 3.43 2.34 -3.29
C GLY A 154 2.37 1.85 -4.27
N ARG A 155 2.37 0.55 -4.54
CA ARG A 155 1.35 -0.11 -5.35
C ARG A 155 0.33 -0.79 -4.46
N SER A 156 -0.97 -0.59 -4.74
CA SER A 156 -2.08 -1.23 -4.02
C SER A 156 -1.96 -1.01 -2.50
N VAL A 157 -1.84 -2.07 -1.69
CA VAL A 157 -1.59 -1.99 -0.24
C VAL A 157 -0.29 -1.26 0.09
N GLY A 158 0.71 -1.33 -0.79
CA GLY A 158 1.99 -0.62 -0.64
C GLY A 158 1.84 0.90 -0.60
N GLY A 159 0.79 1.44 -1.21
CA GLY A 159 0.46 2.86 -1.10
C GLY A 159 0.25 3.32 0.35
N GLY A 160 -0.22 2.40 1.24
CA GLY A 160 -0.38 2.69 2.66
C GLY A 160 0.93 2.98 3.37
N SER A 161 1.97 2.18 3.10
CA SER A 161 3.30 2.40 3.66
C SER A 161 3.99 3.61 3.03
N ALA A 162 3.88 3.76 1.70
CA ALA A 162 4.52 4.86 0.98
C ALA A 162 3.99 6.23 1.41
N VAL A 163 2.65 6.39 1.53
CA VAL A 163 2.06 7.67 1.98
C VAL A 163 2.35 7.95 3.46
N ASP A 164 2.40 6.91 4.29
CA ASP A 164 2.78 7.07 5.71
C ASP A 164 4.22 7.59 5.85
N LEU A 165 5.16 7.01 5.08
CA LEU A 165 6.54 7.48 5.03
C LEU A 165 6.61 8.93 4.54
N ALA A 166 5.94 9.25 3.42
CA ALA A 166 5.97 10.57 2.82
C ALA A 166 5.33 11.66 3.70
N ALA A 167 4.38 11.30 4.55
CA ALA A 167 3.79 12.22 5.52
C ALA A 167 4.70 12.54 6.72
N ARG A 168 5.73 11.72 6.98
CA ARG A 168 6.61 11.83 8.16
C ARG A 168 8.05 12.18 7.82
N GLN A 169 8.52 11.81 6.64
CA GLN A 169 9.92 11.93 6.24
C GLN A 169 10.09 12.84 5.03
N PRO A 170 11.22 13.56 4.93
CA PRO A 170 11.54 14.31 3.74
C PRO A 170 11.83 13.37 2.58
N LEU A 171 11.11 13.52 1.48
CA LEU A 171 11.26 12.75 0.25
C LEU A 171 11.30 13.66 -0.98
N ALA A 172 11.84 13.14 -2.08
CA ALA A 172 11.79 13.78 -3.39
C ALA A 172 10.36 13.83 -3.93
N GLY A 173 9.59 12.74 -3.77
CA GLY A 173 8.23 12.63 -4.26
C GLY A 173 7.52 11.37 -3.74
N LEU A 174 6.22 11.30 -4.00
CA LEU A 174 5.35 10.16 -3.69
C LEU A 174 4.62 9.72 -4.95
N ILE A 175 4.66 8.42 -5.26
CA ILE A 175 3.86 7.79 -6.32
C ILE A 175 2.92 6.78 -5.66
N MET A 176 1.62 6.90 -5.97
CA MET A 176 0.58 5.97 -5.52
C MET A 176 -0.09 5.33 -6.72
N GLU A 177 0.14 4.05 -6.93
CA GLU A 177 -0.44 3.28 -8.03
C GLU A 177 -1.53 2.34 -7.54
N SER A 178 -2.71 2.39 -8.15
CA SER A 178 -3.86 1.51 -7.86
C SER A 178 -4.10 1.34 -6.36
N SER A 179 -4.00 2.46 -5.60
CA SER A 179 -4.12 2.45 -4.15
C SER A 179 -5.48 3.00 -3.69
N PHE A 180 -5.76 2.88 -2.41
CA PHE A 180 -7.07 3.14 -1.81
C PHE A 180 -7.02 4.27 -0.76
N ILE A 181 -8.19 4.84 -0.46
CA ILE A 181 -8.32 5.87 0.59
C ILE A 181 -8.17 5.30 2.00
N THR A 182 -8.78 4.14 2.26
CA THR A 182 -8.61 3.30 3.45
C THR A 182 -8.90 1.85 3.09
N ALA A 183 -8.36 0.88 3.83
CA ALA A 183 -8.46 -0.53 3.46
C ALA A 183 -9.90 -1.07 3.47
N PHE A 184 -10.71 -0.70 4.48
CA PHE A 184 -12.08 -1.23 4.55
C PHE A 184 -13.01 -0.63 3.48
N ARG A 185 -12.68 0.57 2.96
CA ARG A 185 -13.44 1.21 1.89
C ARG A 185 -13.32 0.53 0.54
N VAL A 186 -12.32 -0.31 0.36
CA VAL A 186 -12.22 -1.18 -0.83
C VAL A 186 -13.41 -2.14 -0.90
N VAL A 187 -13.85 -2.65 0.25
CA VAL A 187 -14.97 -3.62 0.33
C VAL A 187 -16.31 -2.93 0.60
N ILE A 188 -16.31 -1.90 1.46
CA ILE A 188 -17.54 -1.20 1.87
C ILE A 188 -17.33 0.31 1.63
N PRO A 189 -18.02 0.93 0.65
CA PRO A 189 -17.74 2.30 0.22
C PRO A 189 -18.13 3.40 1.22
N PHE A 190 -18.69 3.07 2.37
CA PHE A 190 -19.09 4.01 3.43
C PHE A 190 -18.61 3.56 4.81
N PRO A 191 -18.39 4.51 5.78
CA PRO A 191 -17.84 4.20 7.09
C PRO A 191 -18.89 3.58 8.01
N ILE A 192 -18.88 2.25 8.10
CA ILE A 192 -19.77 1.52 9.04
C ILE A 192 -19.05 1.11 10.33
N LEU A 193 -17.73 1.13 10.33
CA LEU A 193 -16.90 0.79 11.50
C LEU A 193 -16.35 2.07 12.13
N PRO A 194 -16.14 2.09 13.48
CA PRO A 194 -15.58 3.24 14.18
C PRO A 194 -14.06 3.37 14.00
N PHE A 195 -13.45 2.52 13.22
CA PHE A 195 -12.01 2.49 12.86
C PHE A 195 -11.84 2.00 11.43
N ASP A 196 -10.66 2.23 10.87
CA ASP A 196 -10.25 1.72 9.56
C ASP A 196 -8.76 1.37 9.60
N LYS A 197 -8.26 0.79 8.52
CA LYS A 197 -6.86 0.46 8.32
C LYS A 197 -6.30 1.28 7.17
N PHE A 198 -5.02 1.64 7.28
CA PHE A 198 -4.34 2.45 6.27
C PHE A 198 -5.13 3.71 5.89
N PRO A 199 -5.26 4.72 6.80
CA PRO A 199 -6.01 5.96 6.53
C PRO A 199 -5.24 6.88 5.57
N ASN A 200 -5.06 6.42 4.32
CA ASN A 200 -4.25 7.10 3.30
C ASN A 200 -4.81 8.47 2.95
N ILE A 201 -6.15 8.59 2.93
CA ILE A 201 -6.85 9.85 2.64
C ILE A 201 -6.53 10.97 3.64
N ASP A 202 -6.21 10.61 4.88
CA ASP A 202 -5.86 11.60 5.91
C ASP A 202 -4.35 11.88 5.89
N LYS A 203 -3.54 10.86 5.63
CA LYS A 203 -2.08 10.99 5.56
C LYS A 203 -1.61 11.81 4.37
N ILE A 204 -2.23 11.64 3.21
CA ILE A 204 -1.82 12.33 1.97
C ILE A 204 -1.90 13.85 2.08
N LYS A 205 -2.78 14.37 2.93
CA LYS A 205 -2.91 15.81 3.23
C LYS A 205 -1.67 16.40 3.94
N ASN A 206 -0.87 15.53 4.57
CA ASN A 206 0.36 15.91 5.28
C ASN A 206 1.62 15.66 4.44
N VAL A 207 1.47 15.22 3.20
CA VAL A 207 2.60 15.05 2.27
C VAL A 207 2.98 16.39 1.69
N ASN A 208 4.26 16.76 1.83
CA ASN A 208 4.78 18.06 1.40
C ASN A 208 5.66 17.98 0.15
N CYS A 209 5.93 16.79 -0.38
CA CYS A 209 6.60 16.60 -1.65
C CYS A 209 5.60 16.45 -2.81
N PRO A 210 6.03 16.58 -4.08
CA PRO A 210 5.19 16.30 -5.24
C PRO A 210 4.55 14.92 -5.19
N VAL A 211 3.30 14.80 -5.66
CA VAL A 211 2.54 13.56 -5.65
C VAL A 211 2.11 13.18 -7.07
N LEU A 212 2.31 11.92 -7.45
CA LEU A 212 1.74 11.31 -8.65
C LEU A 212 0.77 10.21 -8.25
N VAL A 213 -0.48 10.27 -8.72
CA VAL A 213 -1.45 9.19 -8.56
C VAL A 213 -1.68 8.54 -9.92
N ILE A 214 -1.50 7.22 -9.98
CA ILE A 214 -1.69 6.40 -11.19
C ILE A 214 -2.81 5.42 -10.90
N HIS A 215 -3.84 5.33 -11.78
CA HIS A 215 -4.95 4.41 -11.56
C HIS A 215 -5.60 3.99 -12.87
N GLY A 216 -5.93 2.69 -12.98
CA GLY A 216 -6.71 2.13 -14.07
C GLY A 216 -8.19 2.42 -13.89
N LYS A 217 -8.88 2.86 -14.94
CA LYS A 217 -10.33 3.12 -14.87
C LYS A 217 -11.15 1.84 -14.83
N ALA A 218 -10.59 0.73 -15.32
CA ALA A 218 -11.19 -0.60 -15.28
C ALA A 218 -10.68 -1.44 -14.09
N ASP A 219 -10.10 -0.82 -13.05
CA ASP A 219 -9.62 -1.52 -11.85
C ASP A 219 -10.81 -2.14 -11.10
N GLU A 220 -10.89 -3.46 -11.13
CA GLU A 220 -11.95 -4.27 -10.53
C GLU A 220 -11.66 -4.63 -9.05
N VAL A 221 -10.43 -4.40 -8.57
CA VAL A 221 -10.00 -4.67 -7.19
C VAL A 221 -10.13 -3.41 -6.33
N ILE A 222 -9.53 -2.32 -6.78
CA ILE A 222 -9.60 -1.02 -6.13
C ILE A 222 -10.34 -0.06 -7.07
N PRO A 223 -11.64 0.19 -6.85
CA PRO A 223 -12.42 1.05 -7.73
C PRO A 223 -11.77 2.41 -7.98
N PHE A 224 -11.79 2.88 -9.21
CA PHE A 224 -11.13 4.08 -9.71
C PHE A 224 -11.34 5.35 -8.86
N TRP A 225 -12.54 5.48 -8.25
CA TRP A 225 -12.85 6.64 -7.40
C TRP A 225 -11.91 6.79 -6.19
N HIS A 226 -11.24 5.72 -5.74
CA HIS A 226 -10.21 5.80 -4.71
C HIS A 226 -9.03 6.65 -5.17
N GLY A 227 -8.51 6.40 -6.37
CA GLY A 227 -7.44 7.21 -6.97
C GLY A 227 -7.84 8.67 -7.15
N GLN A 228 -9.07 8.91 -7.61
CA GLN A 228 -9.59 10.27 -7.76
C GLN A 228 -9.64 11.01 -6.42
N GLN A 229 -10.09 10.37 -5.33
CA GLN A 229 -10.14 10.98 -4.00
C GLN A 229 -8.75 11.23 -3.42
N LEU A 230 -7.81 10.29 -3.58
CA LEU A 230 -6.42 10.49 -3.17
C LEU A 230 -5.79 11.68 -3.90
N TRP A 231 -5.95 11.73 -5.23
CA TRP A 231 -5.45 12.87 -6.01
C TRP A 231 -6.08 14.18 -5.59
N ALA A 232 -7.40 14.22 -5.38
CA ALA A 232 -8.10 15.42 -4.94
C ALA A 232 -7.62 15.91 -3.56
N ALA A 233 -7.29 15.00 -2.65
CA ALA A 233 -6.84 15.30 -1.28
C ALA A 233 -5.35 15.65 -1.18
N ALA A 234 -4.52 15.24 -2.15
CA ALA A 234 -3.09 15.54 -2.18
C ALA A 234 -2.83 17.03 -2.34
N ASN A 235 -1.76 17.53 -1.72
CA ASN A 235 -1.28 18.90 -1.87
C ASN A 235 -0.65 19.10 -3.26
N GLU A 236 -0.58 20.36 -3.68
CA GLU A 236 0.21 20.76 -4.86
C GLU A 236 1.72 20.78 -4.53
N PRO A 237 2.63 20.48 -5.49
CA PRO A 237 2.30 20.11 -6.86
C PRO A 237 1.94 18.63 -6.98
N LYS A 238 0.97 18.32 -7.83
CA LYS A 238 0.52 16.95 -8.06
C LYS A 238 0.20 16.67 -9.52
N GLN A 239 0.29 15.41 -9.90
CA GLN A 239 -0.06 14.90 -11.23
C GLN A 239 -0.92 13.65 -11.12
N ALA A 240 -1.61 13.29 -12.19
CA ALA A 240 -2.34 12.05 -12.29
C ALA A 240 -2.13 11.40 -13.66
N LEU A 241 -2.09 10.06 -13.68
CA LEU A 241 -2.23 9.25 -14.88
C LEU A 241 -3.45 8.33 -14.71
N TRP A 242 -4.48 8.58 -15.52
CA TRP A 242 -5.68 7.74 -15.59
C TRP A 242 -5.63 6.91 -16.86
N VAL A 243 -5.64 5.57 -16.73
CA VAL A 243 -5.53 4.65 -17.86
C VAL A 243 -6.87 3.98 -18.11
N GLU A 244 -7.47 4.23 -19.32
CA GLU A 244 -8.87 3.85 -19.62
C GLU A 244 -9.15 2.36 -19.42
N ASP A 245 -8.39 1.50 -20.08
CA ASP A 245 -8.68 0.07 -20.17
C ASP A 245 -7.84 -0.77 -19.20
N ALA A 246 -7.08 -0.13 -18.30
CA ALA A 246 -6.23 -0.83 -17.34
C ALA A 246 -7.03 -1.32 -16.13
N GLY A 247 -6.83 -2.56 -15.77
CA GLY A 247 -7.25 -3.19 -14.52
C GLY A 247 -6.24 -2.95 -13.39
N HIS A 248 -6.34 -3.80 -12.34
CA HIS A 248 -5.49 -3.67 -11.15
C HIS A 248 -4.04 -4.11 -11.37
N ASN A 249 -3.83 -5.15 -12.19
CA ASN A 249 -2.54 -5.84 -12.29
C ASN A 249 -1.80 -5.61 -13.60
N ASP A 250 -2.40 -4.94 -14.57
CA ASP A 250 -1.85 -4.77 -15.92
C ASP A 250 -1.57 -3.31 -16.30
N LEU A 251 -1.78 -2.39 -15.36
CA LEU A 251 -1.74 -0.94 -15.59
C LEU A 251 -0.45 -0.48 -16.30
N MET A 252 0.72 -0.88 -15.82
CA MET A 252 2.01 -0.52 -16.42
C MET A 252 2.11 -0.98 -17.88
N TRP A 253 1.58 -2.17 -18.18
CA TRP A 253 1.67 -2.78 -19.50
C TRP A 253 0.64 -2.22 -20.48
N VAL A 254 -0.58 -1.97 -20.02
CA VAL A 254 -1.65 -1.34 -20.79
C VAL A 254 -1.29 0.11 -21.13
N ALA A 255 -0.78 0.86 -20.17
CA ALA A 255 -0.37 2.25 -20.38
C ALA A 255 0.92 2.37 -21.23
N GLY A 256 1.80 1.36 -21.22
CA GLY A 256 2.98 1.30 -22.07
C GLY A 256 3.84 2.57 -21.99
N GLU A 257 4.01 3.26 -23.13
CA GLU A 257 4.84 4.47 -23.22
C GLU A 257 4.27 5.65 -22.41
N GLN A 258 2.94 5.74 -22.24
CA GLN A 258 2.32 6.78 -21.41
C GLN A 258 2.75 6.66 -19.95
N TYR A 259 2.96 5.42 -19.48
CA TYR A 259 3.46 5.17 -18.13
C TYR A 259 4.88 5.71 -17.95
N ALA A 260 5.79 5.36 -18.86
CA ALA A 260 7.15 5.86 -18.84
C ALA A 260 7.21 7.39 -18.89
N GLN A 261 6.42 7.99 -19.78
CA GLN A 261 6.34 9.45 -19.93
C GLN A 261 5.79 10.13 -18.66
N ALA A 262 4.78 9.53 -17.99
CA ALA A 262 4.24 10.06 -16.74
C ALA A 262 5.29 10.06 -15.62
N LEU A 263 6.06 8.98 -15.47
CA LEU A 263 7.14 8.90 -14.49
C LEU A 263 8.27 9.90 -14.77
N GLN A 264 8.66 10.06 -16.03
CA GLN A 264 9.68 11.05 -16.42
C GLN A 264 9.19 12.49 -16.24
N ASN A 265 7.91 12.78 -16.54
CA ASN A 265 7.29 14.09 -16.27
C ASN A 265 7.26 14.37 -14.78
N PHE A 266 6.95 13.35 -13.97
CA PHE A 266 6.96 13.47 -12.53
C PHE A 266 8.37 13.76 -11.97
N ALA A 267 9.40 13.08 -12.48
CA ALA A 267 10.78 13.38 -12.10
C ALA A 267 11.17 14.84 -12.39
N ARG A 268 10.75 15.39 -13.56
CA ARG A 268 10.94 16.83 -13.87
C ARG A 268 10.16 17.76 -12.95
N LEU A 269 8.94 17.37 -12.55
CA LEU A 269 8.18 18.13 -11.55
C LEU A 269 8.89 18.17 -10.21
N VAL A 270 9.41 17.02 -9.76
CA VAL A 270 10.20 16.92 -8.53
C VAL A 270 11.44 17.82 -8.58
N GLU A 271 12.21 17.77 -9.67
CA GLU A 271 13.39 18.61 -9.87
C GLU A 271 13.06 20.12 -9.80
N THR A 272 11.95 20.52 -10.43
CA THR A 272 11.51 21.91 -10.43
C THR A 272 11.06 22.39 -9.04
N HIS A 273 10.43 21.49 -8.25
CA HIS A 273 9.95 21.80 -6.90
C HIS A 273 11.10 21.94 -5.88
N GLN A 274 12.24 21.32 -6.13
CA GLN A 274 13.41 21.36 -5.25
C GLN A 274 14.32 22.60 -5.47
N LYS A 275 14.10 23.34 -6.56
CA LYS A 275 14.79 24.61 -6.88
C LYS A 275 14.13 25.79 -6.20
#